data_f0f9881d074a689b56aefc4389c731c7
#
_entry.id   f0f9881d074a689b56aefc4389c731c7
#
_cell.length_a   1.000
_cell.length_b   1.000
_cell.length_c   1.000
_cell.angle_alpha   90.00
_cell.angle_beta   90.00
_cell.angle_gamma   90.00
#
_symmetry.space_group_name_H-M   'P 1'
#
loop_
_entity.id
_entity.type
_entity.pdbx_description
1 polymer ?
#
loop_
_entity_poly.entity_id
_entity_poly.type
_entity_poly.pdbx_seq_one_letter_code
_entity_poly.pdbx_strand_id
1 'polypeptide(L)'
;MDAQIILGNTFHLWMRPGLDVMQSFGGLHGFEQWHKPILTDSGGFQVWSLGAMRKITEEGVHFASPVNGDKLFMSPEVSMQIQTMLNSDIAMQLDECTPYQTDGKLTTEAQAAQSMEMSLRWARRSQDEFARLNNPNALFGIVQGGMFESLRQASLEQLVAMDFPGYAVGGVSVGEPKDEMLRIMAHTPHRLPAHKPRYLMGVGTPEDLVEGVTQGVDMFDCVMPTRNARNGTLFTRFGDLKLRNAKHKSDPRPIDPSCTCYACAGTPTSEGGGVSWNDGGRAGFSRAYLHHLDRCGEMLGPMLATVHNLHYYLNLMQEVRDALDAGQFVGFVQRFKQDRALGV
;
A
#
# COMPACT_ATOMS: atom_id res chain seq x y z
N MET A 1 11.70 -11.37 -6.74
CA MET A 1 10.22 -11.26 -6.67
C MET A 1 9.63 -10.35 -7.75
N ASP A 2 10.39 -9.65 -8.45
CA ASP A 2 10.01 -8.82 -9.60
C ASP A 2 8.88 -7.78 -9.37
N ALA A 3 8.88 -7.11 -8.22
CA ALA A 3 7.98 -5.98 -8.00
C ALA A 3 8.20 -4.93 -9.10
N GLN A 4 7.10 -4.34 -9.61
CA GLN A 4 7.15 -3.37 -10.69
C GLN A 4 7.34 -1.94 -10.18
N ILE A 5 6.84 -1.65 -8.99
CA ILE A 5 6.91 -0.37 -8.29
C ILE A 5 7.02 -0.61 -6.80
N ILE A 6 7.70 0.27 -6.09
CA ILE A 6 7.76 0.28 -4.63
C ILE A 6 7.32 1.64 -4.09
N LEU A 7 6.97 1.68 -2.79
CA LEU A 7 6.60 2.90 -2.11
C LEU A 7 7.62 3.26 -1.04
N GLY A 8 8.11 4.50 -1.09
CA GLY A 8 8.92 5.13 -0.05
C GLY A 8 8.06 6.05 0.83
N ASN A 9 8.32 6.04 2.15
CA ASN A 9 7.58 6.88 3.08
C ASN A 9 8.31 8.19 3.33
N THR A 10 7.78 9.29 2.79
CA THR A 10 8.37 10.64 2.84
C THR A 10 8.71 11.08 4.25
N PHE A 11 7.78 10.93 5.20
CA PHE A 11 7.99 11.34 6.57
C PHE A 11 9.16 10.58 7.23
N HIS A 12 9.19 9.25 7.08
CA HIS A 12 10.25 8.43 7.67
C HIS A 12 11.61 8.70 7.04
N LEU A 13 11.66 8.85 5.73
CA LEU A 13 12.90 9.14 4.99
C LEU A 13 13.44 10.52 5.30
N TRP A 14 12.57 11.52 5.51
CA TRP A 14 12.96 12.85 5.99
C TRP A 14 13.61 12.78 7.37
N MET A 15 13.01 11.98 8.29
CA MET A 15 13.56 11.83 9.65
C MET A 15 14.83 10.98 9.68
N ARG A 16 14.87 9.90 8.91
CA ARG A 16 15.99 8.95 8.81
C ARG A 16 16.00 8.25 7.45
N PRO A 17 17.10 8.29 6.72
CA PRO A 17 18.43 8.77 7.10
C PRO A 17 18.58 10.29 7.05
N GLY A 18 17.58 11.04 6.58
CA GLY A 18 17.62 12.48 6.37
C GLY A 18 17.95 12.89 4.94
N LEU A 19 17.61 14.13 4.60
CA LEU A 19 17.67 14.58 3.20
C LEU A 19 19.10 14.75 2.69
N ASP A 20 20.04 15.13 3.56
CA ASP A 20 21.46 15.27 3.19
C ASP A 20 22.04 13.94 2.67
N VAL A 21 21.68 12.83 3.34
CA VAL A 21 22.06 11.48 2.90
C VAL A 21 21.40 11.18 1.56
N MET A 22 20.09 11.41 1.42
CA MET A 22 19.38 11.15 0.15
C MET A 22 19.98 11.91 -1.02
N GLN A 23 20.30 13.19 -0.84
CA GLN A 23 20.95 14.01 -1.86
C GLN A 23 22.32 13.48 -2.27
N SER A 24 23.11 12.96 -1.30
CA SER A 24 24.44 12.41 -1.60
C SER A 24 24.41 11.18 -2.51
N PHE A 25 23.27 10.47 -2.55
CA PHE A 25 23.03 9.32 -3.44
C PHE A 25 22.24 9.68 -4.72
N GLY A 26 21.85 10.95 -4.89
CA GLY A 26 21.01 11.39 -6.01
C GLY A 26 19.54 10.98 -5.88
N GLY A 27 19.08 10.66 -4.66
CA GLY A 27 17.73 10.23 -4.35
C GLY A 27 17.60 8.73 -4.07
N LEU A 28 16.36 8.26 -3.95
CA LEU A 28 16.02 6.91 -3.54
C LEU A 28 16.58 5.83 -4.47
N HIS A 29 16.54 6.04 -5.78
CA HIS A 29 17.04 5.07 -6.75
C HIS A 29 18.51 4.71 -6.49
N GLY A 30 19.36 5.71 -6.26
CA GLY A 30 20.76 5.50 -5.94
C GLY A 30 20.97 4.93 -4.54
N PHE A 31 20.18 5.37 -3.57
CA PHE A 31 20.28 4.91 -2.19
C PHE A 31 19.87 3.45 -2.01
N GLU A 32 18.76 3.03 -2.64
CA GLU A 32 18.20 1.68 -2.51
C GLU A 32 18.70 0.71 -3.59
N GLN A 33 19.44 1.21 -4.59
CA GLN A 33 19.84 0.43 -5.79
C GLN A 33 18.63 -0.17 -6.50
N TRP A 34 17.53 0.60 -6.54
CA TRP A 34 16.28 0.21 -7.18
C TRP A 34 16.13 0.98 -8.50
N HIS A 35 15.96 0.26 -9.63
CA HIS A 35 15.95 0.82 -10.97
C HIS A 35 14.57 0.81 -11.66
N LYS A 36 13.52 0.53 -10.92
CA LYS A 36 12.13 0.59 -11.37
C LYS A 36 11.42 1.76 -10.68
N PRO A 37 10.17 2.10 -11.06
CA PRO A 37 9.45 3.22 -10.46
C PRO A 37 9.36 3.16 -8.93
N ILE A 38 9.46 4.34 -8.33
CA ILE A 38 9.25 4.59 -6.90
C ILE A 38 8.15 5.62 -6.75
N LEU A 39 7.15 5.33 -5.91
CA LEU A 39 6.18 6.30 -5.44
C LEU A 39 6.55 6.74 -4.03
N THR A 40 6.48 8.04 -3.73
CA THR A 40 6.54 8.53 -2.35
C THR A 40 5.18 9.05 -1.91
N ASP A 41 4.76 8.68 -0.69
CA ASP A 41 3.59 9.29 -0.08
C ASP A 41 3.83 10.77 0.26
N SER A 42 2.78 11.50 0.64
CA SER A 42 2.91 12.92 1.01
C SER A 42 3.57 13.15 2.38
N GLY A 43 3.64 12.12 3.22
CA GLY A 43 3.97 12.21 4.65
C GLY A 43 2.79 12.64 5.53
N GLY A 44 1.67 13.06 4.95
CA GLY A 44 0.51 13.57 5.68
C GLY A 44 -0.11 12.57 6.64
N PHE A 45 -0.30 11.32 6.22
CA PHE A 45 -0.88 10.26 7.05
C PHE A 45 -0.02 9.94 8.28
N GLN A 46 1.31 9.91 8.14
CA GLN A 46 2.22 9.64 9.26
C GLN A 46 2.19 10.77 10.29
N VAL A 47 2.21 12.02 9.82
CA VAL A 47 2.02 13.18 10.69
C VAL A 47 0.64 13.17 11.32
N TRP A 48 -0.40 12.78 10.56
CA TRP A 48 -1.75 12.59 11.10
C TRP A 48 -1.76 11.53 12.22
N SER A 49 -1.03 10.44 12.11
CA SER A 49 -0.97 9.38 13.11
C SER A 49 -0.29 9.77 14.43
N LEU A 50 0.43 10.91 14.47
CA LEU A 50 1.07 11.42 15.71
C LEU A 50 0.05 11.95 16.75
N GLY A 51 -1.22 12.06 16.41
CA GLY A 51 -2.29 12.40 17.35
C GLY A 51 -2.09 13.76 18.03
N ALA A 52 -2.03 13.78 19.37
CA ALA A 52 -1.90 15.01 20.17
C ALA A 52 -0.57 15.77 19.98
N MET A 53 0.44 15.17 19.35
CA MET A 53 1.73 15.82 19.07
C MET A 53 1.73 16.70 17.82
N ARG A 54 0.56 16.89 17.18
CA ARG A 54 0.41 17.69 15.97
C ARG A 54 -0.62 18.81 16.13
N LYS A 55 -0.46 19.86 15.32
CA LYS A 55 -1.46 20.90 15.11
C LYS A 55 -1.60 21.19 13.62
N ILE A 56 -2.79 20.94 13.08
CA ILE A 56 -3.12 21.20 11.67
C ILE A 56 -3.66 22.62 11.57
N THR A 57 -3.19 23.36 10.57
CA THR A 57 -3.63 24.72 10.22
C THR A 57 -3.76 24.81 8.70
N GLU A 58 -4.29 25.90 8.17
CA GLU A 58 -4.38 26.15 6.74
C GLU A 58 -2.99 26.16 6.07
N GLU A 59 -1.98 26.64 6.77
CA GLU A 59 -0.61 26.73 6.27
C GLU A 59 0.07 25.38 6.15
N GLY A 60 -0.28 24.43 7.02
CA GLY A 60 0.34 23.11 7.10
C GLY A 60 0.22 22.49 8.49
N VAL A 61 1.09 21.56 8.81
CA VAL A 61 1.05 20.77 10.04
C VAL A 61 2.30 21.00 10.88
N HIS A 62 2.10 21.50 12.10
CA HIS A 62 3.14 21.56 13.13
C HIS A 62 3.14 20.27 13.95
N PHE A 63 4.29 19.68 14.18
CA PHE A 63 4.43 18.46 14.97
C PHE A 63 5.79 18.37 15.65
N ALA A 64 5.89 17.46 16.63
CA ALA A 64 7.16 17.11 17.25
C ALA A 64 7.72 15.83 16.60
N SER A 65 9.00 15.86 16.23
CA SER A 65 9.69 14.68 15.67
C SER A 65 9.67 13.52 16.68
N PRO A 66 9.20 12.33 16.31
CA PRO A 66 9.24 11.16 17.19
C PRO A 66 10.65 10.62 17.40
N VAL A 67 11.64 11.13 16.66
CA VAL A 67 13.04 10.68 16.71
C VAL A 67 13.83 11.41 17.80
N ASN A 68 13.66 12.74 17.89
CA ASN A 68 14.48 13.61 18.75
C ASN A 68 13.67 14.73 19.45
N GLY A 69 12.36 14.81 19.20
CA GLY A 69 11.48 15.80 19.82
C GLY A 69 11.51 17.19 19.19
N ASP A 70 12.29 17.40 18.13
CA ASP A 70 12.37 18.70 17.44
C ASP A 70 11.01 19.14 16.91
N LYS A 71 10.73 20.44 17.01
CA LYS A 71 9.53 21.03 16.43
C LYS A 71 9.72 21.21 14.93
N LEU A 72 8.85 20.56 14.17
CA LEU A 72 8.88 20.55 12.72
C LEU A 72 7.58 21.12 12.15
N PHE A 73 7.67 21.58 10.91
CA PHE A 73 6.55 22.07 10.16
C PHE A 73 6.56 21.46 8.75
N MET A 74 5.44 20.87 8.35
CA MET A 74 5.23 20.33 7.00
C MET A 74 4.09 21.09 6.35
N SER A 75 4.38 21.85 5.31
CA SER A 75 3.40 22.45 4.42
C SER A 75 3.34 21.67 3.10
N PRO A 76 2.35 21.95 2.22
CA PRO A 76 2.35 21.41 0.86
C PRO A 76 3.68 21.65 0.12
N GLU A 77 4.23 22.84 0.25
CA GLU A 77 5.49 23.21 -0.39
C GLU A 77 6.67 22.38 0.17
N VAL A 78 6.76 22.25 1.50
CA VAL A 78 7.80 21.46 2.16
C VAL A 78 7.71 19.98 1.76
N SER A 79 6.50 19.41 1.67
CA SER A 79 6.31 18.04 1.20
C SER A 79 6.81 17.87 -0.24
N MET A 80 6.52 18.82 -1.13
CA MET A 80 7.01 18.76 -2.52
C MET A 80 8.53 18.89 -2.60
N GLN A 81 9.14 19.76 -1.78
CA GLN A 81 10.60 19.89 -1.70
C GLN A 81 11.26 18.58 -1.24
N ILE A 82 10.72 17.96 -0.20
CA ILE A 82 11.22 16.67 0.32
C ILE A 82 11.12 15.59 -0.76
N GLN A 83 9.94 15.41 -1.38
CA GLN A 83 9.73 14.40 -2.42
C GLN A 83 10.59 14.64 -3.66
N THR A 84 10.87 15.91 -3.99
CA THR A 84 11.83 16.25 -5.05
C THR A 84 13.28 15.84 -4.71
N MET A 85 13.70 16.03 -3.45
CA MET A 85 15.02 15.56 -3.00
C MET A 85 15.10 14.02 -2.93
N LEU A 86 13.99 13.36 -2.59
CA LEU A 86 13.88 11.89 -2.65
C LEU A 86 13.92 11.37 -4.09
N ASN A 87 13.60 12.21 -5.07
CA ASN A 87 13.62 11.92 -6.50
C ASN A 87 12.79 10.68 -6.88
N SER A 88 11.57 10.60 -6.35
CA SER A 88 10.61 9.56 -6.71
C SER A 88 9.95 9.85 -8.06
N ASP A 89 9.60 8.80 -8.83
CA ASP A 89 8.91 8.94 -10.13
C ASP A 89 7.48 9.43 -9.98
N ILE A 90 6.84 9.10 -8.84
CA ILE A 90 5.49 9.56 -8.50
C ILE A 90 5.53 10.16 -7.11
N ALA A 91 5.18 11.43 -7.02
CA ALA A 91 4.96 12.17 -5.78
C ALA A 91 3.46 12.31 -5.49
N MET A 92 3.09 12.39 -4.22
CA MET A 92 1.70 12.62 -3.80
C MET A 92 1.54 14.04 -3.25
N GLN A 93 0.41 14.72 -3.58
CA GLN A 93 0.06 15.97 -2.93
C GLN A 93 -0.02 15.81 -1.40
N LEU A 94 0.23 16.86 -0.63
CA LEU A 94 -0.11 16.83 0.79
C LEU A 94 -1.63 16.93 0.96
N ASP A 95 -2.21 16.08 1.78
CA ASP A 95 -3.64 16.02 2.09
C ASP A 95 -3.89 15.84 3.58
N GLU A 96 -5.10 16.15 4.01
CA GLU A 96 -5.57 15.82 5.35
C GLU A 96 -6.45 14.57 5.29
N CYS A 97 -5.99 13.51 5.97
CA CYS A 97 -6.76 12.28 6.12
C CYS A 97 -7.76 12.44 7.27
N THR A 98 -9.05 12.42 6.95
CA THR A 98 -10.12 12.49 7.94
C THR A 98 -10.38 11.10 8.53
N PRO A 99 -10.32 10.90 9.87
CA PRO A 99 -10.65 9.61 10.48
C PRO A 99 -12.14 9.30 10.32
N TYR A 100 -12.49 8.01 10.30
CA TYR A 100 -13.90 7.59 10.34
C TYR A 100 -14.59 8.05 11.63
N GLN A 101 -13.87 7.94 12.76
CA GLN A 101 -14.34 8.37 14.08
C GLN A 101 -13.20 8.89 14.94
N THR A 102 -13.52 9.80 15.86
CA THR A 102 -12.60 10.31 16.88
C THR A 102 -13.29 10.23 18.24
N ASP A 103 -12.63 9.60 19.23
CA ASP A 103 -13.16 9.40 20.59
C ASP A 103 -14.59 8.77 20.62
N GLY A 104 -14.81 7.82 19.71
CA GLY A 104 -16.10 7.12 19.60
C GLY A 104 -17.21 7.90 18.89
N LYS A 105 -16.93 9.11 18.40
CA LYS A 105 -17.88 9.92 17.63
C LYS A 105 -17.55 9.83 16.14
N LEU A 106 -18.53 9.53 15.32
CA LEU A 106 -18.40 9.53 13.88
C LEU A 106 -18.07 10.93 13.36
N THR A 107 -17.19 10.99 12.37
CA THR A 107 -16.91 12.23 11.64
C THR A 107 -18.17 12.72 10.93
N THR A 108 -18.58 13.95 11.19
CA THR A 108 -19.73 14.56 10.54
C THR A 108 -19.40 14.98 9.11
N GLU A 109 -20.45 15.13 8.27
CA GLU A 109 -20.27 15.61 6.90
C GLU A 109 -19.61 16.99 6.86
N ALA A 110 -19.98 17.90 7.77
CA ALA A 110 -19.37 19.21 7.87
C ALA A 110 -17.87 19.17 8.19
N GLN A 111 -17.44 18.27 9.07
CA GLN A 111 -16.01 18.05 9.37
C GLN A 111 -15.27 17.46 8.16
N ALA A 112 -15.86 16.47 7.51
CA ALA A 112 -15.30 15.88 6.31
C ALA A 112 -15.20 16.89 5.16
N ALA A 113 -16.19 17.76 5.00
CA ALA A 113 -16.19 18.85 4.01
C ALA A 113 -15.05 19.84 4.26
N GLN A 114 -14.89 20.30 5.51
CA GLN A 114 -13.82 21.23 5.88
C GLN A 114 -12.43 20.66 5.59
N SER A 115 -12.21 19.40 5.94
CA SER A 115 -10.95 18.68 5.68
C SER A 115 -10.71 18.50 4.17
N MET A 116 -11.73 18.09 3.43
CA MET A 116 -11.68 17.92 1.98
C MET A 116 -11.35 19.23 1.26
N GLU A 117 -12.00 20.34 1.62
CA GLU A 117 -11.74 21.64 1.05
C GLU A 117 -10.32 22.15 1.33
N MET A 118 -9.80 21.91 2.54
CA MET A 118 -8.40 22.21 2.87
C MET A 118 -7.45 21.37 2.03
N SER A 119 -7.72 20.07 1.87
CA SER A 119 -6.91 19.18 1.01
C SER A 119 -6.91 19.65 -0.46
N LEU A 120 -8.00 20.20 -0.96
CA LEU A 120 -8.07 20.79 -2.31
C LEU A 120 -7.21 22.05 -2.44
N ARG A 121 -7.21 22.93 -1.44
CA ARG A 121 -6.32 24.09 -1.42
C ARG A 121 -4.84 23.68 -1.35
N TRP A 122 -4.54 22.66 -0.55
CA TRP A 122 -3.21 22.06 -0.46
C TRP A 122 -2.79 21.35 -1.76
N ALA A 123 -3.73 20.75 -2.48
CA ALA A 123 -3.50 20.19 -3.81
C ALA A 123 -2.99 21.25 -4.80
N ARG A 124 -3.63 22.42 -4.83
CA ARG A 124 -3.20 23.53 -5.68
C ARG A 124 -1.81 24.02 -5.29
N ARG A 125 -1.55 24.24 -3.99
CA ARG A 125 -0.24 24.66 -3.48
C ARG A 125 0.84 23.63 -3.79
N SER A 126 0.54 22.31 -3.66
CA SER A 126 1.46 21.24 -4.04
C SER A 126 1.81 21.31 -5.53
N GLN A 127 0.80 21.51 -6.39
CA GLN A 127 0.99 21.60 -7.84
C GLN A 127 1.83 22.83 -8.23
N ASP A 128 1.56 23.97 -7.62
CA ASP A 128 2.29 25.22 -7.88
C ASP A 128 3.77 25.09 -7.46
N GLU A 129 4.03 24.50 -6.30
CA GLU A 129 5.41 24.29 -5.83
C GLU A 129 6.14 23.24 -6.67
N PHE A 130 5.48 22.14 -7.02
CA PHE A 130 6.06 21.09 -7.86
C PHE A 130 6.49 21.65 -9.23
N ALA A 131 5.66 22.50 -9.83
CA ALA A 131 5.98 23.21 -11.05
C ALA A 131 7.14 24.20 -10.86
N ARG A 132 7.15 24.96 -9.74
CA ARG A 132 8.23 25.90 -9.39
C ARG A 132 9.59 25.21 -9.25
N LEU A 133 9.58 23.98 -8.71
CA LEU A 133 10.78 23.15 -8.58
C LEU A 133 11.26 22.56 -9.93
N ASN A 134 10.50 22.73 -11.00
CA ASN A 134 10.73 22.09 -12.29
C ASN A 134 10.94 20.57 -12.18
N ASN A 135 10.20 19.91 -11.29
CA ASN A 135 10.30 18.47 -11.12
C ASN A 135 9.71 17.77 -12.35
N PRO A 136 10.46 16.90 -13.05
CA PRO A 136 10.01 16.24 -14.29
C PRO A 136 9.10 15.05 -14.03
N ASN A 137 8.93 14.62 -12.77
CA ASN A 137 8.21 13.41 -12.39
C ASN A 137 6.69 13.67 -12.29
N ALA A 138 5.92 12.64 -11.97
CA ALA A 138 4.47 12.77 -11.86
C ALA A 138 4.04 13.19 -10.45
N LEU A 139 3.11 14.14 -10.35
CA LEU A 139 2.42 14.49 -9.12
C LEU A 139 0.97 13.97 -9.17
N PHE A 140 0.54 13.17 -8.19
CA PHE A 140 -0.83 12.65 -8.11
C PHE A 140 -1.67 13.45 -7.13
N GLY A 141 -2.93 13.69 -7.52
CA GLY A 141 -3.97 14.28 -6.67
C GLY A 141 -4.64 13.21 -5.81
N ILE A 142 -5.11 13.58 -4.61
CA ILE A 142 -5.75 12.66 -3.66
C ILE A 142 -7.20 13.09 -3.41
N VAL A 143 -8.15 12.24 -3.79
CA VAL A 143 -9.58 12.45 -3.53
C VAL A 143 -9.87 12.15 -2.06
N GLN A 144 -10.35 13.16 -1.34
CA GLN A 144 -10.84 13.07 0.04
C GLN A 144 -12.36 13.28 0.10
N GLY A 145 -12.98 13.22 1.29
CA GLY A 145 -14.41 13.43 1.49
C GLY A 145 -15.05 12.45 2.48
N GLY A 146 -14.23 11.72 3.25
CA GLY A 146 -14.69 10.73 4.23
C GLY A 146 -15.59 9.66 3.59
N MET A 147 -16.67 9.30 4.29
CA MET A 147 -17.65 8.33 3.80
C MET A 147 -18.86 9.01 3.11
N PHE A 148 -18.68 10.25 2.60
CA PHE A 148 -19.75 11.02 1.96
C PHE A 148 -19.53 11.11 0.45
N GLU A 149 -20.39 10.44 -0.32
CA GLU A 149 -20.28 10.36 -1.78
C GLU A 149 -20.37 11.73 -2.46
N SER A 150 -21.22 12.62 -1.93
CA SER A 150 -21.35 14.02 -2.39
C SER A 150 -20.03 14.78 -2.30
N LEU A 151 -19.34 14.65 -1.16
CA LEU A 151 -18.04 15.29 -0.95
C LEU A 151 -16.94 14.67 -1.82
N ARG A 152 -16.94 13.35 -1.99
CA ARG A 152 -15.99 12.67 -2.88
C ARG A 152 -16.20 13.08 -4.34
N GLN A 153 -17.44 13.25 -4.77
CA GLN A 153 -17.75 13.77 -6.11
C GLN A 153 -17.22 15.20 -6.27
N ALA A 154 -17.47 16.07 -5.31
CA ALA A 154 -16.99 17.46 -5.34
C ALA A 154 -15.44 17.54 -5.33
N SER A 155 -14.79 16.71 -4.52
CA SER A 155 -13.32 16.59 -4.48
C SER A 155 -12.75 16.13 -5.82
N LEU A 156 -13.32 15.06 -6.38
CA LEU A 156 -12.92 14.48 -7.65
C LEU A 156 -13.03 15.48 -8.81
N GLU A 157 -14.15 16.18 -8.92
CA GLU A 157 -14.39 17.16 -9.98
C GLU A 157 -13.35 18.29 -9.95
N GLN A 158 -13.03 18.82 -8.76
CA GLN A 158 -12.04 19.88 -8.63
C GLN A 158 -10.62 19.39 -8.91
N LEU A 159 -10.24 18.19 -8.46
CA LEU A 159 -8.93 17.60 -8.76
C LEU A 159 -8.77 17.29 -10.26
N VAL A 160 -9.81 16.78 -10.91
CA VAL A 160 -9.79 16.55 -12.37
C VAL A 160 -9.65 17.85 -13.14
N ALA A 161 -10.28 18.94 -12.67
CA ALA A 161 -10.12 20.28 -13.25
C ALA A 161 -8.69 20.85 -13.05
N MET A 162 -7.94 20.38 -12.06
CA MET A 162 -6.53 20.73 -11.87
C MET A 162 -5.59 19.91 -12.79
N ASP A 163 -6.07 18.85 -13.41
CA ASP A 163 -5.38 18.04 -14.42
C ASP A 163 -4.09 17.37 -13.94
N PHE A 164 -4.14 16.66 -12.80
CA PHE A 164 -3.01 15.84 -12.33
C PHE A 164 -2.68 14.69 -13.29
N PRO A 165 -1.40 14.25 -13.37
CA PRO A 165 -0.97 13.07 -14.12
C PRO A 165 -1.65 11.76 -13.69
N GLY A 166 -2.08 11.65 -12.43
CA GLY A 166 -2.81 10.52 -11.87
C GLY A 166 -3.60 10.92 -10.63
N TYR A 167 -4.47 10.04 -10.17
CA TYR A 167 -5.36 10.31 -9.04
C TYR A 167 -5.38 9.16 -8.06
N ALA A 168 -5.39 9.48 -6.77
CA ALA A 168 -5.55 8.53 -5.70
C ALA A 168 -6.91 8.69 -4.99
N VAL A 169 -7.41 7.59 -4.45
CA VAL A 169 -8.54 7.55 -3.52
C VAL A 169 -7.95 7.39 -2.13
N GLY A 170 -7.95 8.48 -1.36
CA GLY A 170 -7.49 8.51 0.02
C GLY A 170 -8.64 8.44 1.03
N GLY A 171 -8.33 8.45 2.32
CA GLY A 171 -9.32 8.46 3.41
C GLY A 171 -10.23 7.24 3.43
N VAL A 172 -9.72 6.08 3.02
CA VAL A 172 -10.31 4.75 3.21
C VAL A 172 -9.34 3.87 3.98
N SER A 173 -9.82 2.80 4.62
CA SER A 173 -9.03 1.97 5.55
C SER A 173 -8.50 2.76 6.77
N VAL A 174 -9.32 3.70 7.25
CA VAL A 174 -9.03 4.60 8.38
C VAL A 174 -9.91 4.33 9.61
N GLY A 175 -10.44 3.11 9.70
CA GLY A 175 -11.24 2.61 10.83
C GLY A 175 -12.72 2.44 10.54
N GLU A 176 -13.16 2.66 9.30
CA GLU A 176 -14.53 2.41 8.86
C GLU A 176 -14.84 0.90 8.77
N PRO A 177 -16.13 0.52 8.89
CA PRO A 177 -16.60 -0.82 8.58
C PRO A 177 -16.33 -1.20 7.11
N LYS A 178 -16.20 -2.49 6.84
CA LYS A 178 -15.87 -3.00 5.51
C LYS A 178 -16.88 -2.62 4.43
N ASP A 179 -18.15 -2.61 4.75
CA ASP A 179 -19.24 -2.21 3.85
C ASP A 179 -19.15 -0.75 3.44
N GLU A 180 -18.79 0.16 4.37
CA GLU A 180 -18.54 1.56 4.07
C GLU A 180 -17.35 1.74 3.11
N MET A 181 -16.24 1.03 3.36
CA MET A 181 -15.08 1.03 2.47
C MET A 181 -15.47 0.55 1.06
N LEU A 182 -16.21 -0.56 0.95
CA LEU A 182 -16.66 -1.11 -0.32
C LEU A 182 -17.61 -0.15 -1.05
N ARG A 183 -18.48 0.56 -0.34
CA ARG A 183 -19.38 1.58 -0.91
C ARG A 183 -18.59 2.72 -1.54
N ILE A 184 -17.60 3.26 -0.85
CA ILE A 184 -16.74 4.32 -1.39
C ILE A 184 -15.90 3.81 -2.57
N MET A 185 -15.40 2.59 -2.49
CA MET A 185 -14.65 1.96 -3.57
C MET A 185 -15.53 1.72 -4.81
N ALA A 186 -16.80 1.40 -4.63
CA ALA A 186 -17.76 1.30 -5.74
C ALA A 186 -18.15 2.66 -6.32
N HIS A 187 -18.10 3.74 -5.51
CA HIS A 187 -18.48 5.08 -5.94
C HIS A 187 -17.35 5.81 -6.69
N THR A 188 -16.12 5.83 -6.18
CA THR A 188 -15.14 6.85 -6.55
C THR A 188 -14.23 6.49 -7.75
N PRO A 189 -13.55 5.31 -7.81
CA PRO A 189 -12.52 5.06 -8.82
C PRO A 189 -12.99 5.18 -10.26
N HIS A 190 -14.14 4.60 -10.60
CA HIS A 190 -14.63 4.56 -11.99
C HIS A 190 -15.08 5.94 -12.52
N ARG A 191 -15.23 6.95 -11.65
CA ARG A 191 -15.52 8.35 -12.01
C ARG A 191 -14.27 9.16 -12.33
N LEU A 192 -13.09 8.66 -11.95
CA LEU A 192 -11.80 9.25 -12.32
C LEU A 192 -11.51 9.00 -13.82
N PRO A 193 -10.71 9.87 -14.45
CA PRO A 193 -10.37 9.71 -15.87
C PRO A 193 -9.78 8.33 -16.20
N ALA A 194 -10.39 7.63 -17.17
CA ALA A 194 -10.00 6.26 -17.54
C ALA A 194 -8.59 6.15 -18.18
N HIS A 195 -8.08 7.26 -18.70
CA HIS A 195 -6.76 7.35 -19.35
C HIS A 195 -5.64 7.77 -18.40
N LYS A 196 -5.93 7.90 -17.10
CA LYS A 196 -4.95 8.26 -16.07
C LYS A 196 -4.91 7.19 -14.97
N PRO A 197 -3.74 6.92 -14.37
CA PRO A 197 -3.63 5.96 -13.27
C PRO A 197 -4.56 6.30 -12.10
N ARG A 198 -5.20 5.27 -11.56
CA ARG A 198 -6.11 5.33 -10.40
C ARG A 198 -5.52 4.51 -9.27
N TYR A 199 -5.18 5.17 -8.20
CA TYR A 199 -4.47 4.56 -7.08
C TYR A 199 -5.36 4.50 -5.83
N LEU A 200 -5.54 3.32 -5.22
CA LEU A 200 -6.24 3.14 -3.95
C LEU A 200 -5.21 3.01 -2.83
N MET A 201 -5.20 4.00 -1.94
CA MET A 201 -4.16 4.14 -0.92
C MET A 201 -4.44 3.28 0.31
N GLY A 202 -3.41 2.56 0.78
CA GLY A 202 -3.41 1.85 2.06
C GLY A 202 -4.29 0.60 2.14
N VAL A 203 -4.80 0.10 1.01
CA VAL A 203 -5.70 -1.06 0.90
C VAL A 203 -5.02 -2.15 0.08
N GLY A 204 -5.05 -3.41 0.40
CA GLY A 204 -5.83 -4.11 1.40
C GLY A 204 -5.57 -5.61 1.38
N THR A 205 -6.61 -6.40 1.68
CA THR A 205 -6.57 -7.86 1.57
C THR A 205 -6.53 -8.31 0.10
N PRO A 206 -6.20 -9.59 -0.20
CA PRO A 206 -6.30 -10.10 -1.56
C PRO A 206 -7.68 -9.88 -2.20
N GLU A 207 -8.75 -10.00 -1.41
CA GLU A 207 -10.12 -9.75 -1.82
C GLU A 207 -10.34 -8.27 -2.19
N ASP A 208 -9.73 -7.34 -1.44
CA ASP A 208 -9.83 -5.91 -1.70
C ASP A 208 -9.14 -5.50 -2.99
N LEU A 209 -7.98 -6.12 -3.28
CA LEU A 209 -7.26 -5.87 -4.53
C LEU A 209 -8.12 -6.29 -5.75
N VAL A 210 -8.67 -7.50 -5.71
CA VAL A 210 -9.51 -8.02 -6.81
C VAL A 210 -10.79 -7.18 -6.96
N GLU A 211 -11.43 -6.80 -5.84
CA GLU A 211 -12.60 -5.92 -5.87
C GLU A 211 -12.23 -4.52 -6.38
N GLY A 212 -11.12 -3.94 -5.94
CA GLY A 212 -10.64 -2.63 -6.40
C GLY A 212 -10.43 -2.59 -7.91
N VAL A 213 -9.80 -3.63 -8.49
CA VAL A 213 -9.65 -3.74 -9.95
C VAL A 213 -11.01 -3.82 -10.64
N THR A 214 -11.99 -4.54 -10.05
CA THR A 214 -13.37 -4.59 -10.57
C THR A 214 -14.00 -3.19 -10.64
N GLN A 215 -13.61 -2.29 -9.72
CA GLN A 215 -14.06 -0.89 -9.69
C GLN A 215 -13.17 0.08 -10.49
N GLY A 216 -12.17 -0.43 -11.21
CA GLY A 216 -11.30 0.36 -12.09
C GLY A 216 -10.06 0.95 -11.41
N VAL A 217 -9.61 0.37 -10.29
CA VAL A 217 -8.34 0.75 -9.65
C VAL A 217 -7.17 0.05 -10.36
N ASP A 218 -6.09 0.81 -10.59
CA ASP A 218 -4.88 0.34 -11.30
C ASP A 218 -3.72 0.05 -10.34
N MET A 219 -3.64 0.78 -9.21
CA MET A 219 -2.50 0.77 -8.29
C MET A 219 -2.96 0.63 -6.85
N PHE A 220 -2.16 -0.08 -6.04
CA PHE A 220 -2.42 -0.32 -4.62
C PHE A 220 -1.12 -0.27 -3.83
N ASP A 221 -1.21 0.13 -2.58
CA ASP A 221 -0.21 -0.15 -1.56
C ASP A 221 -0.87 -0.70 -0.31
N CYS A 222 -0.19 -1.56 0.41
CA CYS A 222 -0.59 -1.93 1.76
C CYS A 222 0.56 -2.57 2.54
N VAL A 223 0.49 -2.43 3.86
CA VAL A 223 1.44 -3.06 4.78
C VAL A 223 1.10 -4.51 5.12
N MET A 224 -0.06 -5.00 4.68
CA MET A 224 -0.59 -6.30 5.09
C MET A 224 0.31 -7.47 4.73
N PRO A 225 0.92 -7.58 3.54
CA PRO A 225 1.78 -8.71 3.23
C PRO A 225 2.89 -8.88 4.25
N THR A 226 3.61 -7.81 4.57
CA THR A 226 4.75 -7.84 5.50
C THR A 226 4.33 -7.82 6.96
N ARG A 227 3.31 -7.01 7.34
CA ARG A 227 2.79 -6.97 8.71
C ARG A 227 2.22 -8.31 9.12
N ASN A 228 1.37 -8.91 8.30
CA ASN A 228 0.72 -10.18 8.58
C ASN A 228 1.73 -11.32 8.62
N ALA A 229 2.72 -11.33 7.76
CA ALA A 229 3.82 -12.29 7.79
C ALA A 229 4.55 -12.31 9.14
N ARG A 230 4.92 -11.12 9.65
CA ARG A 230 5.57 -10.98 10.97
C ARG A 230 4.68 -11.42 12.13
N ASN A 231 3.37 -11.46 11.93
CA ASN A 231 2.38 -11.90 12.91
C ASN A 231 1.89 -13.35 12.66
N GLY A 232 2.57 -14.10 11.78
CA GLY A 232 2.26 -15.50 11.50
C GLY A 232 0.96 -15.71 10.71
N THR A 233 0.50 -14.70 9.96
CA THR A 233 -0.60 -14.84 9.00
C THR A 233 -0.06 -14.84 7.59
N LEU A 234 -0.33 -15.91 6.85
CA LEU A 234 0.15 -16.14 5.49
C LEU A 234 -1.03 -16.23 4.53
N PHE A 235 -0.93 -15.53 3.42
CA PHE A 235 -1.96 -15.54 2.39
C PHE A 235 -1.71 -16.69 1.42
N THR A 236 -2.74 -17.48 1.14
CA THR A 236 -2.67 -18.55 0.15
C THR A 236 -3.81 -18.41 -0.85
N ARG A 237 -3.74 -19.15 -1.95
CA ARG A 237 -4.84 -19.22 -2.92
C ARG A 237 -6.18 -19.60 -2.27
N PHE A 238 -6.14 -20.42 -1.22
CA PHE A 238 -7.32 -21.02 -0.58
C PHE A 238 -7.72 -20.34 0.73
N GLY A 239 -7.15 -19.19 1.04
CA GLY A 239 -7.48 -18.45 2.27
C GLY A 239 -6.25 -18.13 3.13
N ASP A 240 -6.51 -17.66 4.34
CA ASP A 240 -5.46 -17.22 5.26
C ASP A 240 -5.01 -18.37 6.16
N LEU A 241 -3.72 -18.68 6.09
CA LEU A 241 -3.08 -19.64 6.97
C LEU A 241 -2.59 -18.92 8.23
N LYS A 242 -3.09 -19.36 9.41
CA LYS A 242 -2.61 -18.88 10.71
C LYS A 242 -1.53 -19.83 11.24
N LEU A 243 -0.27 -19.48 10.98
CA LEU A 243 0.89 -20.34 11.25
C LEU A 243 1.00 -20.77 12.72
N ARG A 244 0.50 -19.95 13.66
CA ARG A 244 0.52 -20.22 15.11
C ARG A 244 -0.46 -21.30 15.55
N ASN A 245 -1.36 -21.74 14.69
CA ASN A 245 -2.31 -22.82 15.03
C ASN A 245 -1.57 -24.13 15.23
N ALA A 246 -1.95 -24.85 16.30
CA ALA A 246 -1.31 -26.13 16.70
C ALA A 246 -1.37 -27.21 15.61
N LYS A 247 -2.36 -27.15 14.70
CA LYS A 247 -2.49 -28.08 13.57
C LYS A 247 -1.24 -28.10 12.66
N HIS A 248 -0.44 -27.03 12.68
CA HIS A 248 0.74 -26.90 11.83
C HIS A 248 2.03 -27.46 12.47
N LYS A 249 2.00 -27.84 13.74
CA LYS A 249 3.18 -28.33 14.49
C LYS A 249 3.87 -29.52 13.82
N SER A 250 3.12 -30.36 13.12
CA SER A 250 3.63 -31.56 12.42
C SER A 250 3.19 -31.62 10.95
N ASP A 251 2.77 -30.50 10.36
CA ASP A 251 2.33 -30.44 8.96
C ASP A 251 3.54 -30.37 8.01
N PRO A 252 3.82 -31.42 7.22
CA PRO A 252 4.98 -31.44 6.32
C PRO A 252 4.78 -30.63 5.04
N ARG A 253 3.56 -30.17 4.76
CA ARG A 253 3.23 -29.44 3.52
C ARG A 253 3.88 -28.05 3.52
N PRO A 254 4.20 -27.47 2.34
CA PRO A 254 4.57 -26.07 2.24
C PRO A 254 3.40 -25.15 2.59
N ILE A 255 3.63 -23.82 2.69
CA ILE A 255 2.57 -22.83 2.96
C ILE A 255 1.43 -23.01 1.96
N ASP A 256 1.77 -23.01 0.67
CA ASP A 256 0.85 -23.24 -0.44
C ASP A 256 1.54 -24.17 -1.46
N PRO A 257 0.98 -25.37 -1.73
CA PRO A 257 1.58 -26.32 -2.67
C PRO A 257 1.68 -25.84 -4.12
N SER A 258 0.84 -24.86 -4.50
CA SER A 258 0.86 -24.26 -5.85
C SER A 258 1.82 -23.07 -5.97
N CYS A 259 2.33 -22.56 -4.87
CA CYS A 259 3.19 -21.38 -4.83
C CYS A 259 4.63 -21.72 -5.24
N THR A 260 5.21 -20.86 -6.08
CA THR A 260 6.58 -21.01 -6.60
C THR A 260 7.61 -20.16 -5.87
N CYS A 261 7.25 -19.45 -4.78
CA CYS A 261 8.18 -18.62 -4.03
C CYS A 261 9.28 -19.46 -3.36
N TYR A 262 10.36 -18.79 -2.97
CA TYR A 262 11.48 -19.43 -2.27
C TYR A 262 11.06 -20.21 -1.02
N ALA A 263 10.09 -19.70 -0.26
CA ALA A 263 9.62 -20.39 0.95
C ALA A 263 8.85 -21.68 0.65
N CYS A 264 8.09 -21.74 -0.46
CA CYS A 264 7.27 -22.91 -0.82
C CYS A 264 7.97 -23.89 -1.74
N ALA A 265 8.83 -23.43 -2.65
CA ALA A 265 9.46 -24.25 -3.66
C ALA A 265 10.97 -24.47 -3.45
N GLY A 266 11.59 -23.73 -2.52
CA GLY A 266 13.04 -23.74 -2.33
C GLY A 266 13.81 -23.07 -3.48
N THR A 267 15.14 -23.24 -3.48
CA THR A 267 16.00 -22.75 -4.57
C THR A 267 16.07 -23.84 -5.66
N PRO A 268 15.85 -23.50 -6.95
CA PRO A 268 16.18 -24.42 -8.04
C PRO A 268 17.68 -24.77 -7.95
N THR A 269 18.02 -26.04 -7.88
CA THR A 269 19.42 -26.45 -8.01
C THR A 269 19.79 -26.41 -9.49
N SER A 270 21.01 -25.99 -9.81
CA SER A 270 21.56 -25.91 -11.18
C SER A 270 21.58 -27.26 -11.92
N GLU A 271 21.29 -28.37 -11.24
CA GLU A 271 21.33 -29.72 -11.77
C GLU A 271 19.95 -30.43 -11.73
N GLY A 272 18.85 -29.71 -11.52
CA GLY A 272 17.51 -30.31 -11.54
C GLY A 272 17.19 -31.26 -10.37
N GLY A 273 18.07 -31.38 -9.38
CA GLY A 273 17.91 -32.21 -8.19
C GLY A 273 17.47 -31.40 -6.96
N GLY A 274 16.20 -31.01 -6.87
CA GLY A 274 15.64 -30.53 -5.62
C GLY A 274 15.62 -31.65 -4.57
N VAL A 275 15.90 -31.36 -3.30
CA VAL A 275 15.76 -32.33 -2.21
C VAL A 275 14.26 -32.64 -2.07
N SER A 276 13.88 -33.83 -2.53
CA SER A 276 12.51 -34.34 -2.41
C SER A 276 12.23 -34.75 -0.97
N TRP A 277 11.17 -34.21 -0.38
CA TRP A 277 10.55 -34.81 0.79
C TRP A 277 9.50 -35.81 0.32
N ASN A 278 9.92 -37.06 0.22
CA ASN A 278 9.16 -38.32 0.12
C ASN A 278 8.16 -38.57 -1.02
N ASP A 279 7.88 -37.69 -1.99
CA ASP A 279 6.96 -38.02 -3.10
C ASP A 279 7.12 -37.14 -4.35
N GLY A 280 8.36 -36.80 -4.74
CA GLY A 280 8.60 -35.98 -5.96
C GLY A 280 8.20 -34.51 -5.82
N GLY A 281 7.95 -34.05 -4.61
CA GLY A 281 7.59 -32.67 -4.28
C GLY A 281 8.77 -31.70 -4.31
N ARG A 282 8.49 -30.43 -4.58
CA ARG A 282 9.46 -29.34 -4.59
C ARG A 282 10.09 -29.15 -3.21
N ALA A 283 11.38 -28.86 -3.16
CA ALA A 283 12.12 -28.60 -1.92
C ALA A 283 11.79 -27.21 -1.36
N GLY A 284 10.73 -27.11 -0.56
CA GLY A 284 10.35 -25.91 0.19
C GLY A 284 10.34 -26.15 1.69
N PHE A 285 10.10 -25.09 2.46
CA PHE A 285 9.98 -25.17 3.91
C PHE A 285 8.60 -25.67 4.31
N SER A 286 8.54 -26.61 5.26
CA SER A 286 7.27 -27.14 5.75
C SER A 286 6.56 -26.14 6.69
N ARG A 287 5.24 -26.23 6.79
CA ARG A 287 4.45 -25.50 7.79
C ARG A 287 4.93 -25.81 9.21
N ALA A 288 5.33 -27.06 9.47
CA ALA A 288 5.89 -27.47 10.75
C ALA A 288 7.16 -26.71 11.10
N TYR A 289 8.10 -26.59 10.15
CA TYR A 289 9.34 -25.85 10.37
C TYR A 289 9.07 -24.34 10.56
N LEU A 290 8.22 -23.74 9.73
CA LEU A 290 7.84 -22.34 9.87
C LEU A 290 7.11 -22.07 11.21
N HIS A 291 6.21 -22.97 11.63
CA HIS A 291 5.57 -22.93 12.94
C HIS A 291 6.60 -22.98 14.08
N HIS A 292 7.61 -23.83 13.97
CA HIS A 292 8.72 -23.90 14.94
C HIS A 292 9.48 -22.58 15.00
N LEU A 293 9.89 -22.02 13.85
CA LEU A 293 10.60 -20.73 13.78
C LEU A 293 9.80 -19.60 14.41
N ASP A 294 8.49 -19.49 14.11
CA ASP A 294 7.61 -18.47 14.71
C ASP A 294 7.50 -18.64 16.23
N ARG A 295 7.39 -19.89 16.72
CA ARG A 295 7.27 -20.18 18.16
C ARG A 295 8.57 -19.91 18.93
N CYS A 296 9.72 -20.09 18.30
CA CYS A 296 11.03 -19.79 18.86
C CYS A 296 11.43 -18.32 18.70
N GLY A 297 10.68 -17.53 17.95
CA GLY A 297 11.03 -16.13 17.66
C GLY A 297 12.24 -15.97 16.74
N GLU A 298 12.55 -17.01 15.95
CA GLU A 298 13.68 -16.99 15.01
C GLU A 298 13.40 -16.06 13.82
N MET A 299 14.34 -15.18 13.51
CA MET A 299 14.21 -14.16 12.47
C MET A 299 13.92 -14.76 11.08
N LEU A 300 14.43 -15.94 10.78
CA LEU A 300 14.19 -16.64 9.52
C LEU A 300 12.68 -16.89 9.26
N GLY A 301 11.88 -17.13 10.31
CA GLY A 301 10.45 -17.35 10.20
C GLY A 301 9.74 -16.16 9.53
N PRO A 302 9.77 -14.95 10.11
CA PRO A 302 9.22 -13.75 9.50
C PRO A 302 9.81 -13.41 8.13
N MET A 303 11.09 -13.69 7.88
CA MET A 303 11.70 -13.47 6.56
C MET A 303 11.06 -14.35 5.48
N LEU A 304 10.98 -15.66 5.71
CA LEU A 304 10.35 -16.61 4.78
C LEU A 304 8.86 -16.32 4.58
N ALA A 305 8.17 -16.00 5.66
CA ALA A 305 6.76 -15.61 5.63
C ALA A 305 6.54 -14.32 4.80
N THR A 306 7.42 -13.33 4.93
CA THR A 306 7.36 -12.07 4.17
C THR A 306 7.63 -12.33 2.68
N VAL A 307 8.65 -13.14 2.35
CA VAL A 307 8.93 -13.54 0.96
C VAL A 307 7.71 -14.21 0.34
N HIS A 308 7.04 -15.11 1.08
CA HIS A 308 5.85 -15.78 0.59
C HIS A 308 4.68 -14.80 0.36
N ASN A 309 4.35 -13.98 1.34
CA ASN A 309 3.22 -13.06 1.23
C ASN A 309 3.41 -12.01 0.12
N LEU A 310 4.61 -11.47 -0.02
CA LEU A 310 4.92 -10.53 -1.11
C LEU A 310 4.81 -11.23 -2.47
N HIS A 311 5.37 -12.43 -2.59
CA HIS A 311 5.25 -13.21 -3.83
C HIS A 311 3.80 -13.50 -4.18
N TYR A 312 2.97 -13.87 -3.19
CA TYR A 312 1.55 -14.10 -3.40
C TYR A 312 0.82 -12.87 -3.94
N TYR A 313 1.06 -11.69 -3.34
CA TYR A 313 0.45 -10.43 -3.78
C TYR A 313 0.88 -10.03 -5.20
N LEU A 314 2.17 -10.11 -5.48
CA LEU A 314 2.71 -9.79 -6.81
C LEU A 314 2.18 -10.74 -7.88
N ASN A 315 2.10 -12.04 -7.57
CA ASN A 315 1.53 -13.05 -8.46
C ASN A 315 0.03 -12.84 -8.69
N LEU A 316 -0.73 -12.53 -7.62
CA LEU A 316 -2.16 -12.21 -7.74
C LEU A 316 -2.38 -11.05 -8.71
N MET A 317 -1.59 -9.97 -8.58
CA MET A 317 -1.70 -8.83 -9.49
C MET A 317 -1.24 -9.16 -10.91
N GLN A 318 -0.30 -10.10 -11.08
CA GLN A 318 0.07 -10.58 -12.41
C GLN A 318 -1.07 -11.42 -13.04
N GLU A 319 -1.66 -12.34 -12.28
CA GLU A 319 -2.82 -13.13 -12.75
C GLU A 319 -4.02 -12.25 -13.12
N VAL A 320 -4.24 -11.15 -12.36
CA VAL A 320 -5.25 -10.13 -12.67
C VAL A 320 -4.96 -9.46 -14.02
N ARG A 321 -3.73 -9.00 -14.26
CA ARG A 321 -3.33 -8.39 -15.55
C ARG A 321 -3.50 -9.37 -16.72
N ASP A 322 -3.02 -10.59 -16.55
CA ASP A 322 -3.14 -11.64 -17.59
C ASP A 322 -4.61 -11.93 -17.92
N ALA A 323 -5.48 -11.93 -16.89
CA ALA A 323 -6.92 -12.15 -17.09
C ALA A 323 -7.62 -10.96 -17.78
N LEU A 324 -7.17 -9.73 -17.51
CA LEU A 324 -7.67 -8.52 -18.18
C LEU A 324 -7.24 -8.53 -19.66
N ASP A 325 -5.97 -8.79 -19.94
CA ASP A 325 -5.41 -8.83 -21.30
C ASP A 325 -6.08 -9.92 -22.15
N ALA A 326 -6.42 -11.06 -21.52
CA ALA A 326 -7.13 -12.16 -22.17
C ALA A 326 -8.66 -11.94 -22.28
N GLY A 327 -9.22 -10.84 -21.73
CA GLY A 327 -10.67 -10.61 -21.68
C GLY A 327 -11.42 -11.61 -20.78
N GLN A 328 -10.76 -12.24 -19.82
CA GLN A 328 -11.29 -13.30 -18.95
C GLN A 328 -11.43 -12.88 -17.48
N PHE A 329 -11.36 -11.59 -17.20
CA PHE A 329 -11.31 -11.10 -15.82
C PHE A 329 -12.54 -11.49 -14.98
N VAL A 330 -13.76 -11.47 -15.54
CA VAL A 330 -14.98 -11.89 -14.82
C VAL A 330 -14.86 -13.35 -14.35
N GLY A 331 -14.40 -14.24 -15.24
CA GLY A 331 -14.16 -15.65 -14.90
C GLY A 331 -13.05 -15.84 -13.87
N PHE A 332 -12.01 -15.02 -13.93
CA PHE A 332 -10.95 -14.97 -12.91
C PHE A 332 -11.51 -14.62 -11.53
N VAL A 333 -12.30 -13.54 -11.43
CA VAL A 333 -12.92 -13.10 -10.15
C VAL A 333 -13.79 -14.20 -9.55
N GLN A 334 -14.57 -14.91 -10.37
CA GLN A 334 -15.41 -16.03 -9.89
C GLN A 334 -14.55 -17.17 -9.32
N ARG A 335 -13.51 -17.60 -10.04
CA ARG A 335 -12.59 -18.65 -9.57
C ARG A 335 -11.86 -18.23 -8.31
N PHE A 336 -11.34 -16.99 -8.26
CA PHE A 336 -10.68 -16.45 -7.09
C PHE A 336 -11.58 -16.53 -5.84
N LYS A 337 -12.84 -16.07 -5.93
CA LYS A 337 -13.80 -16.13 -4.82
C LYS A 337 -14.10 -17.58 -4.40
N GLN A 338 -14.24 -18.50 -5.36
CA GLN A 338 -14.46 -19.93 -5.09
C GLN A 338 -13.24 -20.55 -4.37
N ASP A 339 -12.04 -20.33 -4.88
CA ASP A 339 -10.81 -20.85 -4.31
C ASP A 339 -10.62 -20.35 -2.85
N ARG A 340 -10.81 -19.05 -2.61
CA ARG A 340 -10.71 -18.45 -1.27
C ARG A 340 -11.76 -18.98 -0.29
N ALA A 341 -12.93 -19.36 -0.77
CA ALA A 341 -13.99 -19.95 0.06
C ALA A 341 -13.71 -21.39 0.51
N LEU A 342 -12.76 -22.11 -0.12
CA LEU A 342 -12.41 -23.48 0.28
C LEU A 342 -11.71 -23.53 1.64
N GLY A 343 -10.98 -22.50 2.02
CA GLY A 343 -10.21 -22.47 3.26
C GLY A 343 -8.91 -23.29 3.21
N VAL A 344 -8.06 -23.18 4.27
CA VAL A 344 -6.74 -23.84 4.40
C VAL A 344 -6.75 -24.93 5.45
#